data_c99ada5067893563abf3541eeab96733
#
_entry.id   c99ada5067893563abf3541eeab96733
#
_cell.length_a   1.000
_cell.length_b   1.000
_cell.length_c   1.000
_cell.angle_alpha   90.00
_cell.angle_beta   90.00
_cell.angle_gamma   90.00
#
_symmetry.space_group_name_H-M   'P 1'
#
loop_
_entity.id
_entity.type
_entity.pdbx_description
1 polymer ?
#
loop_
_entity_poly.entity_id
_entity_poly.type
_entity_poly.pdbx_seq_one_letter_code
_entity_poly.pdbx_strand_id
1 'polypeptide(L)'
;YHDSAAAIIIDGKIIAAAQEERFTRIKHDSTYPFNAVSFVLDYAKIKLYEVDGIIFYEKPFLKFERLLETYVAFAPKGFAQFSKAMPTWINEKLFQKKMLLEQLKKHDETFNDVNKIFFSDHHLSHAASAFFPSPFKEAVVLTADGVGEWATTTVAVGKGNNLEIKKEIHF
;
A
#
# COMPACT_ATOMS: atom_id res chain seq x y z
N TYR A 1 4.30 6.75 -1.97
CA TYR A 1 5.28 7.38 -2.86
C TYR A 1 4.77 8.73 -3.37
N HIS A 2 3.55 8.80 -3.85
CA HIS A 2 2.78 10.00 -4.18
C HIS A 2 1.29 9.63 -4.09
N ASP A 3 0.41 10.65 -4.09
CA ASP A 3 -1.05 10.50 -4.12
C ASP A 3 -1.58 9.63 -2.96
N SER A 4 -1.15 9.93 -1.73
CA SER A 4 -1.63 9.19 -0.56
C SER A 4 -3.14 9.26 -0.44
N ALA A 5 -3.77 8.16 -0.02
CA ALA A 5 -5.22 8.02 0.01
C ALA A 5 -5.64 7.05 1.11
N ALA A 6 -6.91 7.09 1.47
CA ALA A 6 -7.54 6.12 2.33
C ALA A 6 -8.90 5.69 1.76
N ALA A 7 -9.26 4.44 2.01
CA ALA A 7 -10.58 3.91 1.70
C ALA A 7 -11.07 3.03 2.85
N ILE A 8 -12.38 2.97 3.04
CA ILE A 8 -13.01 2.08 4.01
C ILE A 8 -14.00 1.15 3.32
N ILE A 9 -13.92 -0.12 3.68
CA ILE A 9 -14.75 -1.19 3.14
C ILE A 9 -15.48 -1.84 4.32
N ILE A 10 -16.79 -2.00 4.21
CA ILE A 10 -17.64 -2.68 5.20
C ILE A 10 -18.43 -3.76 4.47
N ASP A 11 -18.33 -5.00 4.91
CA ASP A 11 -19.03 -6.16 4.34
C ASP A 11 -18.85 -6.26 2.81
N GLY A 12 -17.62 -6.04 2.34
CA GLY A 12 -17.28 -6.11 0.91
C GLY A 12 -17.76 -4.91 0.07
N LYS A 13 -18.30 -3.87 0.69
CA LYS A 13 -18.75 -2.64 0.00
C LYS A 13 -17.79 -1.49 0.29
N ILE A 14 -17.38 -0.78 -0.75
CA ILE A 14 -16.63 0.47 -0.62
C ILE A 14 -17.59 1.53 -0.10
N ILE A 15 -17.38 2.00 1.13
CA ILE A 15 -18.24 3.00 1.78
C ILE A 15 -17.75 4.41 1.48
N ALA A 16 -16.45 4.64 1.57
CA ALA A 16 -15.82 5.92 1.25
C ALA A 16 -14.37 5.72 0.81
N ALA A 17 -13.89 6.63 -0.03
CA ALA A 17 -12.50 6.74 -0.42
C ALA A 17 -12.13 8.20 -0.69
N ALA A 18 -10.94 8.61 -0.32
CA ALA A 18 -10.46 9.97 -0.57
C ALA A 18 -8.93 10.01 -0.71
N GLN A 19 -8.44 10.92 -1.54
CA GLN A 19 -7.02 11.27 -1.62
C GLN A 19 -6.73 12.41 -0.65
N GLU A 20 -5.55 12.38 -0.04
CA GLU A 20 -5.11 13.41 0.91
C GLU A 20 -5.03 14.80 0.28
N GLU A 21 -4.61 14.88 -0.98
CA GLU A 21 -4.55 16.14 -1.73
C GLU A 21 -5.88 16.89 -1.85
N ARG A 22 -7.02 16.20 -1.67
CA ARG A 22 -8.34 16.85 -1.64
C ARG A 22 -8.50 17.77 -0.44
N PHE A 23 -7.82 17.45 0.64
CA PHE A 23 -7.84 18.21 1.89
C PHE A 23 -6.67 19.19 1.98
N THR A 24 -5.45 18.72 1.71
CA THR A 24 -4.24 19.54 1.84
C THR A 24 -4.03 20.51 0.69
N ARG A 25 -4.64 20.27 -0.48
CA ARG A 25 -4.42 21.03 -1.72
C ARG A 25 -2.99 20.99 -2.24
N ILE A 26 -2.20 20.02 -1.77
CA ILE A 26 -0.84 19.77 -2.24
C ILE A 26 -0.92 18.66 -3.30
N LYS A 27 -0.53 19.00 -4.55
CA LYS A 27 -0.52 18.04 -5.65
C LYS A 27 0.50 16.93 -5.39
N HIS A 28 0.09 15.67 -5.61
CA HIS A 28 0.91 14.48 -5.35
C HIS A 28 1.39 14.36 -3.90
N ASP A 29 0.57 14.77 -2.95
CA ASP A 29 0.88 14.65 -1.52
C ASP A 29 1.21 13.19 -1.17
N SER A 30 2.42 12.99 -0.64
CA SER A 30 2.95 11.67 -0.26
C SER A 30 2.97 11.47 1.26
N THR A 31 2.48 12.42 2.03
CA THR A 31 2.44 12.32 3.48
C THR A 31 1.46 11.25 3.95
N TYR A 32 1.50 10.87 5.21
CA TYR A 32 0.47 10.00 5.77
C TYR A 32 -0.91 10.63 5.57
N PRO A 33 -1.90 9.90 5.03
CA PRO A 33 -3.20 10.48 4.62
C PRO A 33 -4.11 10.74 5.83
N PHE A 34 -3.70 11.66 6.71
CA PHE A 34 -4.38 11.92 7.98
C PHE A 34 -5.83 12.38 7.77
N ASN A 35 -6.02 13.36 6.88
CA ASN A 35 -7.36 13.90 6.62
C ASN A 35 -8.25 12.90 5.89
N ALA A 36 -7.68 12.14 4.95
CA ALA A 36 -8.41 11.10 4.23
C ALA A 36 -8.85 9.96 5.17
N VAL A 37 -7.99 9.52 6.11
CA VAL A 37 -8.35 8.53 7.15
C VAL A 37 -9.46 9.07 8.04
N SER A 38 -9.34 10.29 8.55
CA SER A 38 -10.39 10.93 9.36
C SER A 38 -11.72 10.98 8.59
N PHE A 39 -11.67 11.42 7.33
CA PHE A 39 -12.85 11.52 6.49
C PHE A 39 -13.57 10.18 6.31
N VAL A 40 -12.85 9.11 5.97
CA VAL A 40 -13.49 7.80 5.72
C VAL A 40 -14.07 7.19 6.99
N LEU A 41 -13.43 7.38 8.16
CA LEU A 41 -13.94 6.95 9.46
C LEU A 41 -15.21 7.72 9.84
N ASP A 42 -15.20 9.05 9.71
CA ASP A 42 -16.33 9.92 10.01
C ASP A 42 -17.52 9.63 9.08
N TYR A 43 -17.25 9.45 7.77
CA TYR A 43 -18.29 9.13 6.79
C TYR A 43 -18.95 7.77 7.10
N ALA A 44 -18.16 6.77 7.47
CA ALA A 44 -18.65 5.46 7.87
C ALA A 44 -19.29 5.44 9.27
N LYS A 45 -19.10 6.51 10.06
CA LYS A 45 -19.57 6.64 11.46
C LYS A 45 -19.02 5.55 12.36
N ILE A 46 -17.78 5.14 12.16
CA ILE A 46 -17.07 4.16 13.00
C ILE A 46 -15.81 4.78 13.60
N LYS A 47 -15.37 4.18 14.71
CA LYS A 47 -14.12 4.56 15.38
C LYS A 47 -12.98 3.67 14.92
N LEU A 48 -11.75 4.15 15.03
CA LEU A 48 -10.56 3.40 14.58
C LEU A 48 -10.43 2.04 15.29
N TYR A 49 -10.78 1.94 16.58
CA TYR A 49 -10.72 0.68 17.33
C TYR A 49 -11.73 -0.38 16.85
N GLU A 50 -12.82 0.04 16.17
CA GLU A 50 -13.84 -0.85 15.59
C GLU A 50 -13.40 -1.46 14.26
N VAL A 51 -12.34 -0.93 13.63
CA VAL A 51 -11.81 -1.45 12.37
C VAL A 51 -11.17 -2.82 12.60
N ASP A 52 -11.53 -3.83 11.80
CA ASP A 52 -11.01 -5.20 11.90
C ASP A 52 -9.58 -5.31 11.38
N GLY A 53 -9.23 -4.56 10.33
CA GLY A 53 -7.90 -4.58 9.72
C GLY A 53 -7.58 -3.31 8.94
N ILE A 54 -6.32 -2.93 8.98
CA ILE A 54 -5.76 -1.79 8.26
C ILE A 54 -4.72 -2.35 7.30
N ILE A 55 -4.94 -2.17 6.00
CA ILE A 55 -4.11 -2.78 4.97
C ILE A 55 -3.31 -1.69 4.27
N PHE A 56 -1.99 -1.85 4.28
CA PHE A 56 -1.08 -1.04 3.47
C PHE A 56 -0.78 -1.75 2.14
N TYR A 57 -0.73 -1.02 1.06
CA TYR A 57 -0.77 -1.52 -0.31
C TYR A 57 0.52 -2.18 -0.83
N GLU A 58 1.63 -2.14 -0.09
CA GLU A 58 2.91 -2.74 -0.47
C GLU A 58 3.61 -3.41 0.71
N LYS A 59 4.52 -4.35 0.44
CA LYS A 59 5.37 -5.03 1.43
C LYS A 59 6.76 -4.37 1.47
N PRO A 60 7.05 -3.55 2.48
CA PRO A 60 8.33 -2.82 2.55
C PRO A 60 9.56 -3.71 2.55
N PHE A 61 9.47 -4.89 3.18
CA PHE A 61 10.59 -5.84 3.25
C PHE A 61 10.97 -6.40 1.88
N LEU A 62 10.00 -6.75 1.03
CA LEU A 62 10.28 -7.25 -0.33
C LEU A 62 10.97 -6.17 -1.18
N LYS A 63 10.55 -4.93 -1.01
CA LYS A 63 11.15 -3.80 -1.71
C LYS A 63 12.59 -3.52 -1.24
N PHE A 64 12.84 -3.69 0.05
CA PHE A 64 14.18 -3.59 0.62
C PHE A 64 15.09 -4.73 0.12
N GLU A 65 14.60 -5.98 0.14
CA GLU A 65 15.30 -7.16 -0.38
C GLU A 65 15.72 -6.95 -1.83
N ARG A 66 14.82 -6.51 -2.70
CA ARG A 66 15.14 -6.18 -4.09
C ARG A 66 16.26 -5.16 -4.22
N LEU A 67 16.22 -4.06 -3.45
CA LEU A 67 17.28 -3.05 -3.48
C LEU A 67 18.64 -3.62 -3.09
N LEU A 68 18.65 -4.47 -2.07
CA LEU A 68 19.87 -5.13 -1.59
C LEU A 68 20.42 -6.12 -2.64
N GLU A 69 19.58 -6.97 -3.18
CA GLU A 69 19.97 -7.95 -4.21
C GLU A 69 20.43 -7.26 -5.49
N THR A 70 19.72 -6.23 -5.94
CA THR A 70 20.14 -5.44 -7.10
C THR A 70 21.52 -4.82 -6.87
N TYR A 71 21.76 -4.25 -5.68
CA TYR A 71 23.08 -3.72 -5.40
C TYR A 71 24.17 -4.79 -5.40
N VAL A 72 23.93 -5.93 -4.77
CA VAL A 72 24.91 -7.05 -4.70
C VAL A 72 25.22 -7.56 -6.11
N ALA A 73 24.20 -7.67 -6.97
CA ALA A 73 24.38 -8.15 -8.36
C ALA A 73 25.23 -7.22 -9.21
N PHE A 74 25.22 -5.92 -8.96
CA PHE A 74 25.96 -4.92 -9.76
C PHE A 74 27.14 -4.27 -9.04
N ALA A 75 27.46 -4.72 -7.82
CA ALA A 75 28.57 -4.17 -7.04
C ALA A 75 29.90 -4.24 -7.81
N PRO A 76 30.80 -3.24 -7.69
CA PRO A 76 30.68 -2.02 -6.85
C PRO A 76 29.94 -0.86 -7.53
N LYS A 77 29.35 -1.06 -8.70
CA LYS A 77 28.58 -0.01 -9.40
C LYS A 77 27.40 0.43 -8.55
N GLY A 78 27.15 1.75 -8.47
CA GLY A 78 26.03 2.28 -7.71
C GLY A 78 26.24 2.40 -6.20
N PHE A 79 27.47 2.16 -5.70
CA PHE A 79 27.75 2.22 -4.24
C PHE A 79 27.35 3.58 -3.62
N ALA A 80 27.64 4.68 -4.28
CA ALA A 80 27.32 6.01 -3.76
C ALA A 80 25.80 6.24 -3.62
N GLN A 81 25.01 5.77 -4.59
CA GLN A 81 23.55 5.84 -4.54
C GLN A 81 22.99 4.91 -3.46
N PHE A 82 23.49 3.67 -3.40
CA PHE A 82 23.11 2.68 -2.42
C PHE A 82 23.38 3.16 -0.99
N SER A 83 24.61 3.62 -0.71
CA SER A 83 24.99 4.10 0.62
C SER A 83 24.19 5.33 1.07
N LYS A 84 23.81 6.19 0.14
CA LYS A 84 22.95 7.36 0.42
C LYS A 84 21.49 6.96 0.69
N ALA A 85 20.97 5.95 -0.03
CA ALA A 85 19.60 5.49 0.11
C ALA A 85 19.37 4.63 1.35
N MET A 86 20.36 3.82 1.76
CA MET A 86 20.25 2.83 2.84
C MET A 86 19.75 3.38 4.17
N PRO A 87 20.28 4.50 4.72
CA PRO A 87 19.80 5.04 6.00
C PRO A 87 18.30 5.39 5.96
N THR A 88 17.84 5.98 4.87
CA THR A 88 16.42 6.31 4.65
C THR A 88 15.56 5.03 4.61
N TRP A 89 16.03 4.02 3.86
CA TRP A 89 15.31 2.75 3.77
C TRP A 89 15.23 2.00 5.09
N ILE A 90 16.31 1.95 5.85
CA ILE A 90 16.32 1.30 7.16
C ILE A 90 15.37 2.03 8.11
N ASN A 91 15.45 3.36 8.19
CA ASN A 91 14.66 4.11 9.15
C ASN A 91 13.18 4.22 8.78
N GLU A 92 12.85 4.41 7.50
CA GLU A 92 11.47 4.69 7.08
C GLU A 92 10.71 3.43 6.65
N LYS A 93 11.37 2.47 6.00
CA LYS A 93 10.68 1.33 5.38
C LYS A 93 10.69 0.08 6.22
N LEU A 94 11.79 -0.28 6.87
CA LEU A 94 11.83 -1.46 7.75
C LEU A 94 10.94 -1.29 8.98
N PHE A 95 10.80 -0.08 9.50
CA PHE A 95 9.94 0.22 10.65
C PHE A 95 8.55 0.74 10.26
N GLN A 96 8.13 0.56 9.01
CA GLN A 96 6.87 1.12 8.50
C GLN A 96 5.65 0.71 9.34
N LYS A 97 5.59 -0.52 9.84
CA LYS A 97 4.49 -0.97 10.70
C LYS A 97 4.40 -0.15 12.00
N LYS A 98 5.56 0.14 12.61
CA LYS A 98 5.63 1.00 13.81
C LYS A 98 5.26 2.44 13.47
N MET A 99 5.76 2.95 12.34
CA MET A 99 5.43 4.31 11.88
C MET A 99 3.92 4.45 11.61
N LEU A 100 3.30 3.47 10.95
CA LEU A 100 1.86 3.45 10.74
C LEU A 100 1.10 3.45 12.06
N LEU A 101 1.52 2.64 13.03
CA LEU A 101 0.91 2.62 14.37
C LEU A 101 0.97 4.00 15.03
N GLU A 102 2.12 4.67 15.00
CA GLU A 102 2.28 6.00 15.58
C GLU A 102 1.42 7.06 14.87
N GLN A 103 1.20 6.93 13.56
CA GLN A 103 0.30 7.82 12.84
C GLN A 103 -1.17 7.53 13.18
N LEU A 104 -1.54 6.25 13.29
CA LEU A 104 -2.89 5.82 13.67
C LEU A 104 -3.26 6.28 15.08
N LYS A 105 -2.32 6.27 16.02
CA LYS A 105 -2.51 6.81 17.37
C LYS A 105 -2.87 8.29 17.40
N LYS A 106 -2.57 9.06 16.36
CA LYS A 106 -3.01 10.46 16.27
C LYS A 106 -4.52 10.61 16.03
N HIS A 107 -5.18 9.56 15.49
CA HIS A 107 -6.64 9.51 15.35
C HIS A 107 -7.32 8.96 16.61
N ASP A 108 -6.66 8.03 17.28
CA ASP A 108 -7.15 7.39 18.50
C ASP A 108 -5.95 6.95 19.36
N GLU A 109 -5.67 7.68 20.42
CA GLU A 109 -4.54 7.42 21.33
C GLU A 109 -4.63 6.02 21.98
N THR A 110 -5.82 5.44 22.06
CA THR A 110 -6.04 4.10 22.61
C THR A 110 -5.71 2.99 21.63
N PHE A 111 -5.59 3.29 20.32
CA PHE A 111 -5.28 2.30 19.32
C PHE A 111 -3.84 1.79 19.47
N ASN A 112 -3.69 0.51 19.84
CA ASN A 112 -2.38 -0.09 20.09
C ASN A 112 -2.24 -1.51 19.52
N ASP A 113 -3.19 -1.97 18.71
CA ASP A 113 -3.16 -3.32 18.15
C ASP A 113 -2.42 -3.37 16.81
N VAL A 114 -1.12 -3.68 16.89
CA VAL A 114 -0.26 -3.87 15.70
C VAL A 114 -0.69 -5.07 14.84
N ASN A 115 -1.45 -6.03 15.39
CA ASN A 115 -1.90 -7.20 14.65
C ASN A 115 -3.01 -6.85 13.65
N LYS A 116 -3.67 -5.71 13.84
CA LYS A 116 -4.64 -5.18 12.87
C LYS A 116 -3.97 -4.52 11.65
N ILE A 117 -2.64 -4.34 11.63
CA ILE A 117 -1.92 -3.72 10.50
C ILE A 117 -1.33 -4.81 9.61
N PHE A 118 -1.80 -4.85 8.37
CA PHE A 118 -1.43 -5.81 7.34
C PHE A 118 -0.76 -5.12 6.15
N PHE A 119 -0.02 -5.91 5.36
CA PHE A 119 0.61 -5.47 4.12
C PHE A 119 0.16 -6.38 2.98
N SER A 120 -0.25 -5.79 1.86
CA SER A 120 -0.60 -6.52 0.64
C SER A 120 0.57 -6.48 -0.33
N ASP A 121 0.61 -7.44 -1.27
CA ASP A 121 1.54 -7.37 -2.40
C ASP A 121 1.16 -6.20 -3.31
N HIS A 122 2.15 -5.48 -3.81
CA HIS A 122 1.97 -4.27 -4.61
C HIS A 122 1.11 -4.53 -5.87
N HIS A 123 1.46 -5.51 -6.68
CA HIS A 123 0.70 -5.83 -7.89
C HIS A 123 -0.66 -6.47 -7.60
N LEU A 124 -0.80 -7.20 -6.49
CA LEU A 124 -2.10 -7.68 -6.04
C LEU A 124 -3.01 -6.51 -5.65
N SER A 125 -2.47 -5.47 -5.03
CA SER A 125 -3.21 -4.25 -4.70
C SER A 125 -3.69 -3.52 -5.96
N HIS A 126 -2.84 -3.40 -6.99
CA HIS A 126 -3.24 -2.86 -8.29
C HIS A 126 -4.35 -3.69 -8.94
N ALA A 127 -4.20 -5.00 -9.00
CA ALA A 127 -5.20 -5.88 -9.59
C ALA A 127 -6.53 -5.82 -8.83
N ALA A 128 -6.49 -5.78 -7.50
CA ALA A 128 -7.67 -5.65 -6.65
C ALA A 128 -8.40 -4.32 -6.88
N SER A 129 -7.67 -3.22 -6.99
CA SER A 129 -8.24 -1.90 -7.24
C SER A 129 -8.95 -1.78 -8.59
N ALA A 130 -8.56 -2.59 -9.57
CA ALA A 130 -9.21 -2.64 -10.87
C ALA A 130 -10.39 -3.63 -10.89
N PHE A 131 -10.22 -4.82 -10.32
CA PHE A 131 -11.20 -5.91 -10.43
C PHE A 131 -12.42 -5.70 -9.53
N PHE A 132 -12.23 -5.51 -8.24
CA PHE A 132 -13.35 -5.49 -7.28
C PHE A 132 -14.37 -4.35 -7.48
N PRO A 133 -13.97 -3.11 -7.88
CA PRO A 133 -14.96 -2.10 -8.21
C PRO A 133 -15.57 -2.25 -9.61
N SER A 134 -15.04 -3.17 -10.44
CA SER A 134 -15.53 -3.37 -11.81
C SER A 134 -16.88 -4.10 -11.82
N PRO A 135 -17.65 -4.02 -12.92
CA PRO A 135 -18.91 -4.74 -13.07
C PRO A 135 -18.72 -6.23 -13.39
N PHE A 136 -17.48 -6.71 -13.57
CA PHE A 136 -17.19 -8.07 -14.03
C PHE A 136 -17.19 -9.05 -12.86
N LYS A 137 -17.91 -10.17 -13.02
CA LYS A 137 -17.86 -11.30 -12.07
C LYS A 137 -16.64 -12.18 -12.29
N GLU A 138 -16.09 -12.18 -13.49
CA GLU A 138 -14.89 -12.92 -13.87
C GLU A 138 -14.14 -12.09 -14.93
N ALA A 139 -12.85 -11.87 -14.73
CA ALA A 139 -12.02 -11.11 -15.65
C ALA A 139 -10.54 -11.47 -15.53
N VAL A 140 -9.81 -11.27 -16.63
CA VAL A 140 -8.35 -11.17 -16.62
C VAL A 140 -7.98 -9.75 -16.29
N VAL A 141 -7.05 -9.57 -15.37
CA VAL A 141 -6.53 -8.27 -14.95
C VAL A 141 -5.07 -8.18 -15.33
N LEU A 142 -4.72 -7.19 -16.12
CA LEU A 142 -3.34 -6.85 -16.45
C LEU A 142 -2.91 -5.65 -15.61
N THR A 143 -1.79 -5.76 -14.89
CA THR A 143 -1.15 -4.63 -14.23
C THR A 143 0.19 -4.35 -14.88
N ALA A 144 0.51 -3.09 -15.07
CA ALA A 144 1.81 -2.63 -15.55
C ALA A 144 2.24 -1.43 -14.72
N ASP A 145 3.42 -1.53 -14.12
CA ASP A 145 3.97 -0.51 -13.25
C ASP A 145 5.45 -0.29 -13.57
N GLY A 146 5.97 0.87 -13.21
CA GLY A 146 7.38 1.18 -13.43
C GLY A 146 8.27 0.25 -12.62
N VAL A 147 8.05 0.17 -11.34
CA VAL A 147 8.74 -0.74 -10.42
C VAL A 147 7.91 -0.94 -9.15
N GLY A 148 7.32 -2.12 -9.01
CA GLY A 148 6.68 -2.57 -7.76
C GLY A 148 7.68 -3.10 -6.72
N GLU A 149 7.38 -4.23 -6.14
CA GLU A 149 8.32 -4.97 -5.27
C GLU A 149 9.39 -5.66 -6.12
N TRP A 150 9.00 -6.68 -6.89
CA TRP A 150 9.83 -7.35 -7.89
C TRP A 150 9.23 -7.31 -9.29
N ALA A 151 7.92 -7.46 -9.36
CA ALA A 151 7.21 -7.48 -10.62
C ALA A 151 7.06 -6.07 -11.21
N THR A 152 7.13 -5.99 -12.52
CA THR A 152 6.80 -4.79 -13.33
C THR A 152 5.47 -4.99 -14.05
N THR A 153 5.12 -6.23 -14.34
CA THR A 153 3.87 -6.57 -15.04
C THR A 153 3.32 -7.86 -14.46
N THR A 154 2.01 -7.90 -14.19
CA THR A 154 1.35 -9.13 -13.76
C THR A 154 0.07 -9.38 -14.54
N VAL A 155 -0.26 -10.66 -14.69
CA VAL A 155 -1.56 -11.12 -15.17
C VAL A 155 -2.24 -11.85 -14.03
N ALA A 156 -3.39 -11.33 -13.60
CA ALA A 156 -4.23 -11.96 -12.60
C ALA A 156 -5.56 -12.44 -13.21
N VAL A 157 -6.21 -13.38 -12.54
CA VAL A 157 -7.58 -13.82 -12.84
C VAL A 157 -8.44 -13.54 -11.61
N GLY A 158 -9.44 -12.71 -11.80
CA GLY A 158 -10.46 -12.42 -10.81
C GLY A 158 -11.72 -13.23 -11.08
N LYS A 159 -12.30 -13.82 -10.02
CA LYS A 159 -13.57 -14.56 -10.09
C LYS A 159 -14.33 -14.42 -8.77
N GLY A 160 -15.45 -13.69 -8.77
CA GLY A 160 -16.21 -13.38 -7.55
C GLY A 160 -15.32 -12.64 -6.54
N ASN A 161 -15.10 -13.23 -5.37
CA ASN A 161 -14.25 -12.67 -4.31
C ASN A 161 -12.80 -13.18 -4.35
N ASN A 162 -12.44 -13.98 -5.35
CA ASN A 162 -11.09 -14.52 -5.49
C ASN A 162 -10.32 -13.74 -6.58
N LEU A 163 -9.07 -13.42 -6.28
CA LEU A 163 -8.15 -12.78 -7.22
C LEU A 163 -6.78 -13.45 -7.09
N GLU A 164 -6.30 -14.02 -8.19
CA GLU A 164 -5.08 -14.81 -8.20
C GLU A 164 -4.13 -14.33 -9.29
N ILE A 165 -2.89 -14.01 -8.93
CA ILE A 165 -1.83 -13.70 -9.89
C ILE A 165 -1.39 -15.01 -10.55
N LYS A 166 -1.42 -15.06 -11.88
CA LYS A 166 -1.07 -16.23 -12.68
C LYS A 166 0.29 -16.14 -13.33
N LYS A 167 0.73 -14.93 -13.69
CA LYS A 167 2.03 -14.67 -14.32
C LYS A 167 2.58 -13.33 -13.88
N GLU A 168 3.90 -13.26 -13.81
CA GLU A 168 4.65 -12.06 -13.46
C GLU A 168 5.85 -11.90 -14.39
N ILE A 169 6.18 -10.64 -14.68
CA ILE A 169 7.45 -10.24 -15.31
C ILE A 169 8.21 -9.45 -14.28
N HIS A 170 9.38 -9.92 -13.93
CA HIS A 170 10.34 -9.25 -13.06
C HIS A 170 11.40 -8.54 -13.91
N PHE A 171 12.06 -7.53 -13.38
CA PHE A 171 13.16 -6.84 -14.07
C PHE A 171 14.53 -7.32 -13.58
#